data_0a6b42911b982dd3f4a06d7f50f3473c
#
_entry.id   0a6b42911b982dd3f4a06d7f50f3473c
#
_cell.length_a   1.000
_cell.length_b   1.000
_cell.length_c   1.000
_cell.angle_alpha   90.00
_cell.angle_beta   90.00
_cell.angle_gamma   90.00
#
_symmetry.space_group_name_H-M   'P 1'
#
loop_
_entity.id
_entity.type
_entity.pdbx_description
1 polymer ?
#
loop_
_entity_poly.entity_id
_entity_poly.type
_entity_poly.pdbx_seq_one_letter_code
_entity_poly.pdbx_strand_id
1 'polypeptide(L)'
;MNQMSPLRIAIVTRAMASLHGPGGLERHVDDLVRHLLASGTVVALITRPSTRVVDSQQSEILNHQNLTFHPISYRTFPGFGYRGTTILDRNSAYPFFGWRAGRVAARLAQDGQIDLVHGHGASVFGFARTRQLDNCRVPLVLNPHGMEEFGGLGQSRSALKALANRPLQLAVRACAHAADCIIATDKAMVPNVVSNLRTQESRVTVVPNAVDLEVCDSHASVELGRQQRTTNGITPSEFLILSVGRLDKNKGFDVLARALAQVNQSQSGQTPVSGLEQNWRWVVVGEGPEHRALVKLVNQLGIGGRTVFTGRLSDADVHAWYETASLFIHPTLYEGSSLATLEAMAHRRPVIATMVGGLPDKVEPGVSGWLVEPGSVTALAAVIRDAIGQTERLATMGQAGRSIVERDFSWNTVIKHLLAVYRELLLRAETLGDV
;
A
#
# COMPACT_ATOMS: atom_id res chain seq x y z
N MET A 1 -38.65 -6.72 7.80
CA MET A 1 -37.23 -6.33 7.80
C MET A 1 -37.17 -4.87 7.41
N ASN A 2 -36.93 -3.96 8.35
CA ASN A 2 -36.75 -2.54 8.03
C ASN A 2 -35.51 -2.44 7.14
N GLN A 3 -35.69 -1.99 5.90
CA GLN A 3 -34.58 -1.59 5.06
C GLN A 3 -33.93 -0.37 5.75
N MET A 4 -32.81 -0.59 6.45
CA MET A 4 -31.99 0.52 6.93
C MET A 4 -31.63 1.37 5.72
N SER A 5 -31.83 2.68 5.80
CA SER A 5 -31.41 3.62 4.77
C SER A 5 -29.92 3.39 4.42
N PRO A 6 -29.53 3.49 3.14
CA PRO A 6 -28.15 3.29 2.75
C PRO A 6 -27.23 4.27 3.48
N LEU A 7 -26.10 3.78 3.94
CA LEU A 7 -25.08 4.59 4.61
C LEU A 7 -24.47 5.60 3.62
N ARG A 8 -24.39 6.88 4.02
CA ARG A 8 -23.90 7.99 3.18
C ARG A 8 -22.56 8.49 3.72
N ILE A 9 -21.49 8.32 2.96
CA ILE A 9 -20.10 8.59 3.42
C ILE A 9 -19.44 9.61 2.51
N ALA A 10 -18.80 10.63 3.09
CA ALA A 10 -17.85 11.46 2.36
C ALA A 10 -16.44 10.84 2.42
N ILE A 11 -15.91 10.45 1.28
CA ILE A 11 -14.49 10.08 1.13
C ILE A 11 -13.71 11.31 0.70
N VAL A 12 -12.82 11.78 1.56
CA VAL A 12 -12.03 12.99 1.32
C VAL A 12 -10.55 12.61 1.14
N THR A 13 -10.06 12.75 -0.08
CA THR A 13 -8.70 12.36 -0.45
C THR A 13 -8.06 13.34 -1.42
N ARG A 14 -6.73 13.41 -1.42
CA ARG A 14 -5.99 14.20 -2.41
C ARG A 14 -5.91 13.52 -3.78
N ALA A 15 -5.89 12.19 -3.81
CA ALA A 15 -5.70 11.44 -5.05
C ALA A 15 -6.30 10.04 -4.97
N MET A 16 -6.68 9.49 -6.13
CA MET A 16 -7.06 8.10 -6.37
C MET A 16 -6.53 7.66 -7.73
N ALA A 17 -6.34 6.35 -7.94
CA ALA A 17 -5.61 5.82 -9.09
C ALA A 17 -6.29 6.13 -10.42
N SER A 18 -7.59 5.91 -10.50
CA SER A 18 -8.38 6.15 -11.71
C SER A 18 -8.33 7.60 -12.19
N LEU A 19 -8.22 8.58 -11.30
CA LEU A 19 -8.24 10.01 -11.65
C LEU A 19 -6.84 10.65 -11.78
N HIS A 20 -5.83 10.13 -11.06
CA HIS A 20 -4.57 10.85 -10.87
C HIS A 20 -3.33 10.02 -11.20
N GLY A 21 -3.51 8.74 -11.48
CA GLY A 21 -2.43 7.82 -11.81
C GLY A 21 -2.04 6.88 -10.67
N PRO A 22 -1.28 5.84 -10.99
CA PRO A 22 -1.01 4.75 -10.08
C PRO A 22 -0.04 5.17 -8.97
N GLY A 23 -0.32 4.67 -7.78
CA GLY A 23 0.46 4.76 -6.55
C GLY A 23 -0.21 3.87 -5.51
N GLY A 24 0.49 3.49 -4.45
CA GLY A 24 -0.07 2.58 -3.44
C GLY A 24 -1.28 3.19 -2.71
N LEU A 25 -1.19 4.45 -2.30
CA LEU A 25 -2.31 5.19 -1.70
C LEU A 25 -3.45 5.37 -2.69
N GLU A 26 -3.13 5.78 -3.92
CA GLU A 26 -4.09 6.06 -4.97
C GLU A 26 -4.91 4.80 -5.31
N ARG A 27 -4.26 3.64 -5.40
CA ARG A 27 -4.92 2.34 -5.63
C ARG A 27 -5.80 1.95 -4.45
N HIS A 28 -5.29 2.07 -3.22
CA HIS A 28 -6.08 1.78 -2.02
C HIS A 28 -7.39 2.59 -1.96
N VAL A 29 -7.35 3.89 -2.27
CA VAL A 29 -8.56 4.74 -2.26
C VAL A 29 -9.52 4.36 -3.40
N ASP A 30 -8.99 4.02 -4.56
CA ASP A 30 -9.78 3.58 -5.71
C ASP A 30 -10.57 2.31 -5.38
N ASP A 31 -9.90 1.32 -4.83
CA ASP A 31 -10.50 0.07 -4.40
C ASP A 31 -11.50 0.29 -3.25
N LEU A 32 -11.17 1.13 -2.26
CA LEU A 32 -12.07 1.49 -1.18
C LEU A 32 -13.39 2.07 -1.70
N VAL A 33 -13.32 3.04 -2.61
CA VAL A 33 -14.53 3.65 -3.21
C VAL A 33 -15.35 2.61 -3.96
N ARG A 34 -14.70 1.76 -4.78
CA ARG A 34 -15.36 0.70 -5.55
C ARG A 34 -16.09 -0.29 -4.65
N HIS A 35 -15.44 -0.76 -3.59
CA HIS A 35 -16.04 -1.73 -2.66
C HIS A 35 -17.12 -1.11 -1.76
N LEU A 36 -17.01 0.18 -1.40
CA LEU A 36 -18.10 0.90 -0.72
C LEU A 36 -19.34 1.00 -1.61
N LEU A 37 -19.18 1.38 -2.87
CA LEU A 37 -20.29 1.44 -3.83
C LEU A 37 -20.93 0.05 -4.05
N ALA A 38 -20.12 -0.98 -4.21
CA ALA A 38 -20.59 -2.37 -4.34
C ALA A 38 -21.36 -2.87 -3.10
N SER A 39 -21.05 -2.34 -1.91
CA SER A 39 -21.79 -2.63 -0.67
C SER A 39 -23.12 -1.89 -0.56
N GLY A 40 -23.52 -1.07 -1.54
CA GLY A 40 -24.71 -0.26 -1.52
C GLY A 40 -24.57 1.07 -0.77
N THR A 41 -23.34 1.44 -0.36
CA THR A 41 -23.06 2.72 0.29
C THR A 41 -23.18 3.87 -0.71
N VAL A 42 -23.73 5.00 -0.28
CA VAL A 42 -23.72 6.25 -1.05
C VAL A 42 -22.44 7.02 -0.71
N VAL A 43 -21.67 7.35 -1.73
CA VAL A 43 -20.35 7.98 -1.58
C VAL A 43 -20.35 9.40 -2.14
N ALA A 44 -20.00 10.37 -1.33
CA ALA A 44 -19.60 11.71 -1.75
C ALA A 44 -18.07 11.76 -1.87
N LEU A 45 -17.55 11.65 -3.10
CA LEU A 45 -16.11 11.67 -3.36
C LEU A 45 -15.60 13.11 -3.50
N ILE A 46 -14.81 13.56 -2.55
CA ILE A 46 -14.22 14.90 -2.51
C ILE A 46 -12.71 14.77 -2.79
N THR A 47 -12.28 15.13 -4.00
CA THR A 47 -10.89 15.00 -4.43
C THR A 47 -10.50 16.06 -5.48
N ARG A 48 -9.28 16.01 -5.99
CA ARG A 48 -8.83 16.89 -7.08
C ARG A 48 -9.58 16.57 -8.37
N PRO A 49 -9.70 17.52 -9.33
CA PRO A 49 -10.13 17.21 -10.68
C PRO A 49 -9.22 16.15 -11.32
N SER A 50 -9.76 15.36 -12.24
CA SER A 50 -8.96 14.42 -13.01
C SER A 50 -7.82 15.14 -13.74
N THR A 51 -6.64 14.56 -13.72
CA THR A 51 -5.46 15.01 -14.49
C THR A 51 -5.25 14.19 -15.75
N ARG A 52 -6.13 13.22 -16.01
CA ARG A 52 -6.07 12.30 -17.15
C ARG A 52 -7.28 12.48 -18.05
N VAL A 53 -7.13 12.05 -19.30
CA VAL A 53 -8.28 11.86 -20.18
C VAL A 53 -9.11 10.72 -19.59
N VAL A 54 -10.40 10.95 -19.39
CA VAL A 54 -11.32 9.98 -18.78
C VAL A 54 -11.40 8.75 -19.70
N ASP A 55 -10.93 7.61 -19.22
CA ASP A 55 -11.07 6.32 -19.89
C ASP A 55 -12.38 5.61 -19.48
N SER A 56 -12.63 4.42 -20.05
CA SER A 56 -13.86 3.68 -19.78
C SER A 56 -14.03 3.27 -18.30
N GLN A 57 -12.94 2.90 -17.61
CA GLN A 57 -12.98 2.52 -16.19
C GLN A 57 -13.23 3.73 -15.28
N GLN A 58 -12.67 4.89 -15.61
CA GLN A 58 -12.94 6.15 -14.89
C GLN A 58 -14.41 6.57 -15.04
N SER A 59 -14.96 6.39 -16.25
CA SER A 59 -16.39 6.66 -16.51
C SER A 59 -17.30 5.77 -15.65
N GLU A 60 -16.93 4.52 -15.44
CA GLU A 60 -17.77 3.58 -14.67
C GLU A 60 -17.91 4.00 -13.20
N ILE A 61 -16.82 4.34 -12.52
CA ILE A 61 -16.86 4.80 -11.13
C ILE A 61 -17.59 6.13 -11.02
N LEU A 62 -17.24 7.12 -11.87
CA LEU A 62 -17.82 8.47 -11.78
C LEU A 62 -19.29 8.52 -12.16
N ASN A 63 -19.78 7.59 -12.98
CA ASN A 63 -21.18 7.50 -13.41
C ASN A 63 -22.01 6.57 -12.52
N HIS A 64 -21.43 6.01 -11.44
CA HIS A 64 -22.17 5.14 -10.54
C HIS A 64 -23.30 5.91 -9.84
N GLN A 65 -24.53 5.37 -9.84
CA GLN A 65 -25.72 6.03 -9.30
C GLN A 65 -25.61 6.46 -7.84
N ASN A 66 -24.82 5.76 -7.03
CA ASN A 66 -24.60 6.04 -5.62
C ASN A 66 -23.35 6.90 -5.37
N LEU A 67 -22.77 7.53 -6.41
CA LEU A 67 -21.59 8.38 -6.25
C LEU A 67 -21.90 9.82 -6.66
N THR A 68 -21.53 10.77 -5.78
CA THR A 68 -21.47 12.20 -6.14
C THR A 68 -20.02 12.66 -6.13
N PHE A 69 -19.60 13.37 -7.17
CA PHE A 69 -18.23 13.83 -7.33
C PHE A 69 -18.09 15.32 -7.06
N HIS A 70 -17.20 15.68 -6.11
CA HIS A 70 -16.94 17.05 -5.69
C HIS A 70 -15.48 17.43 -5.99
N PRO A 71 -15.16 17.97 -7.18
CA PRO A 71 -13.80 18.33 -7.53
C PRO A 71 -13.34 19.59 -6.81
N ILE A 72 -12.19 19.52 -6.17
CA ILE A 72 -11.54 20.64 -5.47
C ILE A 72 -10.24 21.00 -6.18
N SER A 73 -10.16 22.19 -6.75
CA SER A 73 -8.96 22.63 -7.45
C SER A 73 -7.75 22.63 -6.53
N TYR A 74 -6.68 22.01 -7.02
CA TYR A 74 -5.38 21.91 -6.36
C TYR A 74 -4.34 22.66 -7.19
N ARG A 75 -3.80 23.72 -6.63
CA ARG A 75 -2.76 24.51 -7.31
C ARG A 75 -1.41 24.15 -6.70
N THR A 76 -0.52 23.58 -7.52
CA THR A 76 0.88 23.37 -7.18
C THR A 76 1.70 24.63 -7.39
N PHE A 77 2.86 24.74 -6.74
CA PHE A 77 3.77 25.84 -6.99
C PHE A 77 4.31 25.80 -8.43
N PRO A 78 4.55 26.98 -9.03
CA PRO A 78 5.28 27.07 -10.29
C PRO A 78 6.66 26.40 -10.16
N GLY A 79 7.04 25.56 -11.14
CA GLY A 79 8.29 24.81 -11.09
C GLY A 79 8.16 23.40 -10.49
N PHE A 80 6.95 22.84 -10.44
CA PHE A 80 6.71 21.45 -10.07
C PHE A 80 7.59 20.50 -10.90
N GLY A 81 8.35 19.64 -10.20
CA GLY A 81 9.31 18.70 -10.82
C GLY A 81 10.79 19.02 -10.52
N TYR A 82 11.13 20.20 -10.02
CA TYR A 82 12.47 20.47 -9.53
C TYR A 82 12.68 19.88 -8.13
N ARG A 83 13.93 19.46 -7.82
CA ARG A 83 14.30 18.96 -6.49
C ARG A 83 13.97 20.01 -5.42
N GLY A 84 13.14 19.65 -4.44
CA GLY A 84 12.74 20.54 -3.32
C GLY A 84 11.34 21.16 -3.44
N THR A 85 10.78 21.34 -4.64
CA THR A 85 9.41 21.89 -4.80
C THR A 85 8.34 20.94 -4.26
N THR A 86 8.60 19.64 -4.28
CA THR A 86 7.70 18.61 -3.70
C THR A 86 7.49 18.82 -2.20
N ILE A 87 8.53 19.24 -1.45
CA ILE A 87 8.44 19.53 -0.01
C ILE A 87 7.58 20.77 0.22
N LEU A 88 7.79 21.83 -0.57
CA LEU A 88 6.99 23.04 -0.49
C LEU A 88 5.51 22.77 -0.81
N ASP A 89 5.24 22.02 -1.87
CA ASP A 89 3.88 21.64 -2.28
C ASP A 89 3.18 20.82 -1.19
N ARG A 90 3.85 19.81 -0.64
CA ARG A 90 3.29 19.00 0.48
C ARG A 90 2.98 19.81 1.73
N ASN A 91 3.74 20.86 2.00
CA ASN A 91 3.61 21.64 3.24
C ASN A 91 2.72 22.88 3.14
N SER A 92 2.35 23.30 1.96
CA SER A 92 1.48 24.46 1.73
C SER A 92 0.22 24.10 0.94
N ALA A 93 0.39 23.59 -0.27
CA ALA A 93 -0.74 23.31 -1.14
C ALA A 93 -1.63 22.16 -0.62
N TYR A 94 -1.04 21.15 0.03
CA TYR A 94 -1.83 20.03 0.57
C TYR A 94 -2.69 20.43 1.80
N PRO A 95 -2.18 21.10 2.83
CA PRO A 95 -3.03 21.63 3.91
C PRO A 95 -4.11 22.60 3.40
N PHE A 96 -3.78 23.44 2.42
CA PHE A 96 -4.76 24.36 1.82
C PHE A 96 -5.86 23.60 1.05
N PHE A 97 -5.50 22.58 0.26
CA PHE A 97 -6.47 21.67 -0.35
C PHE A 97 -7.35 21.04 0.73
N GLY A 98 -6.74 20.47 1.78
CA GLY A 98 -7.47 19.83 2.88
C GLY A 98 -8.43 20.78 3.60
N TRP A 99 -8.05 22.05 3.73
CA TRP A 99 -8.96 23.07 4.26
C TRP A 99 -10.18 23.28 3.36
N ARG A 100 -9.99 23.39 2.04
CA ARG A 100 -11.10 23.55 1.09
C ARG A 100 -11.97 22.30 0.98
N ALA A 101 -11.35 21.14 0.81
CA ALA A 101 -12.03 19.85 0.68
C ALA A 101 -12.83 19.52 1.95
N GLY A 102 -12.22 19.71 3.12
CA GLY A 102 -12.89 19.49 4.40
C GLY A 102 -14.08 20.44 4.64
N ARG A 103 -14.03 21.69 4.15
CA ARG A 103 -15.19 22.59 4.22
C ARG A 103 -16.36 22.16 3.34
N VAL A 104 -16.08 21.50 2.20
CA VAL A 104 -17.16 20.87 1.40
C VAL A 104 -17.79 19.74 2.18
N ALA A 105 -16.98 18.85 2.80
CA ALA A 105 -17.49 17.80 3.67
C ALA A 105 -18.34 18.36 4.83
N ALA A 106 -17.90 19.47 5.44
CA ALA A 106 -18.65 20.13 6.53
C ALA A 106 -20.02 20.64 6.07
N ARG A 107 -20.13 21.23 4.89
CA ARG A 107 -21.41 21.65 4.32
C ARG A 107 -22.32 20.47 4.08
N LEU A 108 -21.80 19.39 3.43
CA LEU A 108 -22.61 18.18 3.20
C LEU A 108 -23.12 17.57 4.52
N ALA A 109 -22.31 17.64 5.60
CA ALA A 109 -22.73 17.22 6.92
C ALA A 109 -23.81 18.11 7.52
N GLN A 110 -23.67 19.44 7.43
CA GLN A 110 -24.66 20.41 7.90
C GLN A 110 -25.99 20.29 7.14
N ASP A 111 -25.93 20.00 5.84
CA ASP A 111 -27.12 19.82 4.98
C ASP A 111 -27.75 18.41 5.14
N GLY A 112 -27.21 17.57 6.06
CA GLY A 112 -27.72 16.22 6.30
C GLY A 112 -27.55 15.26 5.11
N GLN A 113 -26.60 15.53 4.22
CA GLN A 113 -26.36 14.72 3.01
C GLN A 113 -25.43 13.55 3.24
N ILE A 114 -24.65 13.55 4.33
CA ILE A 114 -23.71 12.49 4.72
C ILE A 114 -23.86 12.15 6.19
N ASP A 115 -23.60 10.90 6.53
CA ASP A 115 -23.67 10.36 7.88
C ASP A 115 -22.29 10.25 8.53
N LEU A 116 -21.20 10.16 7.72
CA LEU A 116 -19.84 9.97 8.19
C LEU A 116 -18.83 10.58 7.19
N VAL A 117 -17.71 11.05 7.72
CA VAL A 117 -16.56 11.50 6.93
C VAL A 117 -15.38 10.55 7.13
N HIS A 118 -14.83 10.00 6.03
CA HIS A 118 -13.58 9.25 6.04
C HIS A 118 -12.52 10.04 5.26
N GLY A 119 -11.53 10.52 5.99
CA GLY A 119 -10.48 11.38 5.47
C GLY A 119 -9.12 10.71 5.39
N HIS A 120 -8.36 11.02 4.33
CA HIS A 120 -7.01 10.51 4.11
C HIS A 120 -5.96 11.62 4.38
N GLY A 121 -5.15 11.45 5.44
CA GLY A 121 -4.12 12.42 5.84
C GLY A 121 -4.68 13.79 6.17
N ALA A 122 -4.06 14.86 5.64
CA ALA A 122 -4.50 16.24 5.87
C ALA A 122 -5.71 16.67 5.01
N SER A 123 -6.30 15.79 4.19
CA SER A 123 -7.39 16.16 3.26
C SER A 123 -8.67 16.65 3.94
N VAL A 124 -8.87 16.32 5.21
CA VAL A 124 -10.03 16.70 6.02
C VAL A 124 -9.76 17.87 6.99
N PHE A 125 -8.66 18.59 6.80
CA PHE A 125 -8.26 19.65 7.75
C PHE A 125 -9.37 20.71 7.97
N GLY A 126 -10.07 21.12 6.91
CA GLY A 126 -11.19 22.06 7.02
C GLY A 126 -12.37 21.50 7.79
N PHE A 127 -12.71 20.21 7.60
CA PHE A 127 -13.76 19.53 8.36
C PHE A 127 -13.41 19.45 9.84
N ALA A 128 -12.17 19.03 10.16
CA ALA A 128 -11.69 18.95 11.53
C ALA A 128 -11.80 20.29 12.28
N ARG A 129 -11.49 21.41 11.60
CA ARG A 129 -11.61 22.75 12.18
C ARG A 129 -13.06 23.20 12.35
N THR A 130 -13.89 22.97 11.33
CA THR A 130 -15.33 23.32 11.39
C THR A 130 -16.05 22.50 12.46
N ARG A 131 -15.74 21.20 12.55
CA ARG A 131 -16.32 20.32 13.57
C ARG A 131 -16.07 20.80 15.00
N GLN A 132 -14.87 21.30 15.28
CA GLN A 132 -14.51 21.85 16.59
C GLN A 132 -15.23 23.17 16.90
N LEU A 133 -15.49 24.00 15.89
CA LEU A 133 -16.10 25.32 16.06
C LEU A 133 -17.64 25.26 16.08
N ASP A 134 -18.23 24.44 15.21
CA ASP A 134 -19.68 24.42 14.93
C ASP A 134 -20.40 23.24 15.60
N ASN A 135 -19.71 22.51 16.48
CA ASN A 135 -20.26 21.36 17.21
C ASN A 135 -20.92 20.29 16.30
N CYS A 136 -20.34 20.10 15.10
CA CYS A 136 -20.84 19.12 14.14
C CYS A 136 -20.66 17.69 14.67
N ARG A 137 -21.77 16.94 14.77
CA ARG A 137 -21.81 15.59 15.36
C ARG A 137 -21.48 14.46 14.37
N VAL A 138 -21.36 14.76 13.06
CA VAL A 138 -21.02 13.75 12.04
C VAL A 138 -19.66 13.15 12.36
N PRO A 139 -19.54 11.80 12.54
CA PRO A 139 -18.29 11.15 12.89
C PRO A 139 -17.19 11.33 11.83
N LEU A 140 -15.96 11.43 12.29
CA LEU A 140 -14.76 11.53 11.47
C LEU A 140 -13.86 10.30 11.68
N VAL A 141 -13.64 9.55 10.62
CA VAL A 141 -12.60 8.51 10.53
C VAL A 141 -11.40 9.09 9.79
N LEU A 142 -10.21 8.94 10.34
CA LEU A 142 -8.96 9.40 9.74
C LEU A 142 -8.05 8.22 9.40
N ASN A 143 -7.64 8.10 8.15
CA ASN A 143 -6.54 7.23 7.74
C ASN A 143 -5.29 8.08 7.43
N PRO A 144 -4.27 8.12 8.31
CA PRO A 144 -3.07 8.93 8.12
C PRO A 144 -2.09 8.34 7.11
N HIS A 145 -2.21 7.06 6.74
CA HIS A 145 -1.30 6.30 5.89
C HIS A 145 0.16 6.26 6.41
N GLY A 146 1.15 6.38 5.52
CA GLY A 146 2.57 6.16 5.85
C GLY A 146 3.23 7.20 6.76
N MET A 147 2.61 8.34 7.03
CA MET A 147 3.09 9.42 7.92
C MET A 147 4.56 9.84 7.66
N GLU A 148 4.97 9.88 6.39
CA GLU A 148 6.33 10.24 5.97
C GLU A 148 6.77 11.64 6.47
N GLU A 149 5.81 12.55 6.67
CA GLU A 149 6.03 13.89 7.21
C GLU A 149 6.57 13.89 8.64
N PHE A 150 6.32 12.82 9.40
CA PHE A 150 6.85 12.64 10.75
C PHE A 150 8.23 11.97 10.78
N GLY A 151 8.78 11.64 9.61
CA GLY A 151 10.01 10.88 9.46
C GLY A 151 9.73 9.40 9.65
N GLY A 152 9.73 8.61 8.56
CA GLY A 152 9.54 7.17 8.62
C GLY A 152 10.52 6.50 9.59
N LEU A 153 10.20 5.30 10.06
CA LEU A 153 11.06 4.49 10.93
C LEU A 153 12.47 4.41 10.31
N GLY A 154 13.49 4.87 11.05
CA GLY A 154 14.90 4.69 10.69
C GLY A 154 15.56 5.76 9.82
N GLN A 155 14.88 6.82 9.40
CA GLN A 155 15.56 7.93 8.71
C GLN A 155 16.19 8.92 9.70
N SER A 156 17.49 9.15 9.57
CA SER A 156 18.19 10.28 10.22
C SER A 156 17.48 11.59 9.85
N ARG A 157 16.85 12.23 10.83
CA ARG A 157 16.11 13.49 10.64
C ARG A 157 17.11 14.62 10.45
N SER A 158 17.29 15.10 9.24
CA SER A 158 17.81 16.47 9.08
C SER A 158 16.82 17.42 9.78
N ALA A 159 17.29 18.19 10.76
CA ALA A 159 16.50 19.18 11.50
C ALA A 159 15.75 20.13 10.54
N LEU A 160 16.37 20.44 9.41
CA LEU A 160 15.79 21.28 8.35
C LEU A 160 14.57 20.62 7.69
N LYS A 161 14.62 19.31 7.40
CA LYS A 161 13.45 18.58 6.86
C LYS A 161 12.32 18.47 7.86
N ALA A 162 12.64 18.27 9.15
CA ALA A 162 11.64 18.24 10.21
C ALA A 162 10.93 19.60 10.36
N LEU A 163 11.68 20.69 10.28
CA LEU A 163 11.13 22.04 10.31
C LEU A 163 10.26 22.33 9.08
N ALA A 164 10.71 21.95 7.89
CA ALA A 164 9.97 22.14 6.64
C ALA A 164 8.62 21.38 6.63
N ASN A 165 8.53 20.21 7.28
CA ASN A 165 7.29 19.41 7.36
C ASN A 165 6.32 19.84 8.47
N ARG A 166 6.70 20.82 9.30
CA ARG A 166 5.90 21.25 10.46
C ARG A 166 4.46 21.68 10.12
N PRO A 167 4.19 22.46 9.04
CA PRO A 167 2.82 22.83 8.69
C PRO A 167 1.93 21.63 8.39
N LEU A 168 2.43 20.66 7.63
CA LEU A 168 1.68 19.43 7.32
C LEU A 168 1.46 18.57 8.58
N GLN A 169 2.49 18.41 9.43
CA GLN A 169 2.38 17.71 10.71
C GLN A 169 1.28 18.32 11.60
N LEU A 170 1.22 19.65 11.68
CA LEU A 170 0.20 20.34 12.46
C LEU A 170 -1.21 20.11 11.88
N ALA A 171 -1.36 20.14 10.55
CA ALA A 171 -2.63 19.87 9.89
C ALA A 171 -3.10 18.44 10.16
N VAL A 172 -2.22 17.42 10.01
CA VAL A 172 -2.57 16.01 10.26
C VAL A 172 -2.90 15.78 11.74
N ARG A 173 -2.16 16.38 12.67
CA ARG A 173 -2.49 16.33 14.11
C ARG A 173 -3.84 16.95 14.42
N ALA A 174 -4.17 18.09 13.81
CA ALA A 174 -5.50 18.70 13.98
C ALA A 174 -6.61 17.76 13.48
N CYS A 175 -6.41 17.09 12.35
CA CYS A 175 -7.33 16.06 11.87
C CYS A 175 -7.46 14.91 12.88
N ALA A 176 -6.36 14.40 13.41
CA ALA A 176 -6.34 13.32 14.39
C ALA A 176 -7.02 13.68 15.71
N HIS A 177 -6.84 14.91 16.20
CA HIS A 177 -7.53 15.38 17.40
C HIS A 177 -9.06 15.44 17.23
N ALA A 178 -9.52 15.81 16.03
CA ALA A 178 -10.95 15.90 15.71
C ALA A 178 -11.57 14.55 15.32
N ALA A 179 -10.76 13.52 14.97
CA ALA A 179 -11.26 12.22 14.54
C ALA A 179 -11.81 11.40 15.70
N ASP A 180 -12.91 10.67 15.50
CA ASP A 180 -13.47 9.72 16.45
C ASP A 180 -12.74 8.38 16.41
N CYS A 181 -12.25 8.01 15.22
CA CYS A 181 -11.45 6.82 14.98
C CYS A 181 -10.28 7.15 14.05
N ILE A 182 -9.11 6.59 14.34
CA ILE A 182 -7.92 6.68 13.50
C ILE A 182 -7.57 5.27 13.02
N ILE A 183 -7.44 5.09 11.72
CA ILE A 183 -7.10 3.79 11.13
C ILE A 183 -5.58 3.65 11.07
N ALA A 184 -5.06 2.57 11.64
CA ALA A 184 -3.73 2.05 11.38
C ALA A 184 -3.82 0.88 10.39
N THR A 185 -2.94 0.83 9.40
CA THR A 185 -2.96 -0.22 8.36
C THR A 185 -2.33 -1.55 8.80
N ASP A 186 -1.72 -1.58 9.96
CA ASP A 186 -1.14 -2.76 10.60
C ASP A 186 -0.82 -2.48 12.08
N LYS A 187 -0.60 -3.55 12.84
CA LYS A 187 -0.35 -3.44 14.30
C LYS A 187 0.94 -2.68 14.60
N ALA A 188 1.97 -2.88 13.78
CA ALA A 188 3.26 -2.20 13.98
C ALA A 188 3.17 -0.68 13.78
N MET A 189 2.13 -0.17 13.10
CA MET A 189 1.90 1.27 12.95
C MET A 189 1.25 1.91 14.17
N VAL A 190 0.55 1.17 15.02
CA VAL A 190 -0.20 1.74 16.16
C VAL A 190 0.67 2.61 17.06
N PRO A 191 1.87 2.19 17.54
CA PRO A 191 2.73 3.05 18.37
C PRO A 191 3.16 4.33 17.66
N ASN A 192 3.40 4.27 16.34
CA ASN A 192 3.77 5.43 15.54
C ASN A 192 2.60 6.40 15.35
N VAL A 193 1.38 5.89 15.15
CA VAL A 193 0.15 6.68 15.09
C VAL A 193 -0.05 7.41 16.41
N VAL A 194 0.00 6.69 17.53
CA VAL A 194 -0.18 7.25 18.89
C VAL A 194 0.84 8.35 19.18
N SER A 195 2.14 8.08 18.96
CA SER A 195 3.21 9.02 19.28
C SER A 195 3.25 10.23 18.35
N ASN A 196 3.16 10.01 17.04
CA ASN A 196 3.28 11.09 16.05
C ASN A 196 2.05 11.99 16.03
N LEU A 197 0.86 11.43 16.15
CA LEU A 197 -0.40 12.18 16.14
C LEU A 197 -0.80 12.68 17.53
N ARG A 198 -0.10 12.24 18.58
CA ARG A 198 -0.39 12.60 19.99
C ARG A 198 -1.84 12.27 20.38
N THR A 199 -2.25 11.05 20.07
CA THR A 199 -3.59 10.51 20.32
C THR A 199 -3.54 9.38 21.34
N GLN A 200 -4.71 8.93 21.81
CA GLN A 200 -4.84 7.75 22.66
C GLN A 200 -4.96 6.49 21.81
N GLU A 201 -4.38 5.39 22.27
CA GLU A 201 -4.43 4.10 21.59
C GLU A 201 -5.87 3.60 21.43
N SER A 202 -6.75 3.88 22.41
CA SER A 202 -8.18 3.53 22.37
C SER A 202 -8.96 4.15 21.18
N ARG A 203 -8.39 5.15 20.52
CA ARG A 203 -8.95 5.78 19.30
C ARG A 203 -8.37 5.22 18.02
N VAL A 204 -7.42 4.27 18.11
CA VAL A 204 -6.77 3.67 16.95
C VAL A 204 -7.34 2.28 16.70
N THR A 205 -7.84 2.06 15.50
CA THR A 205 -8.35 0.76 15.05
C THR A 205 -7.47 0.26 13.90
N VAL A 206 -7.08 -1.00 13.96
CA VAL A 206 -6.31 -1.62 12.87
C VAL A 206 -7.28 -2.10 11.79
N VAL A 207 -7.20 -1.46 10.62
CA VAL A 207 -7.89 -1.90 9.40
C VAL A 207 -6.81 -2.07 8.32
N PRO A 208 -6.47 -3.31 7.95
CA PRO A 208 -5.35 -3.55 7.05
C PRO A 208 -5.63 -3.06 5.63
N ASN A 209 -4.58 -2.80 4.87
CA ASN A 209 -4.69 -2.69 3.42
C ASN A 209 -5.13 -4.04 2.85
N ALA A 210 -5.92 -3.99 1.78
CA ALA A 210 -6.48 -5.16 1.14
C ALA A 210 -6.08 -5.27 -0.32
N VAL A 211 -6.22 -6.46 -0.88
CA VAL A 211 -6.15 -6.72 -2.32
C VAL A 211 -7.49 -7.21 -2.84
N ASP A 212 -7.78 -6.86 -4.08
CA ASP A 212 -8.95 -7.34 -4.80
C ASP A 212 -8.61 -8.71 -5.42
N LEU A 213 -9.14 -9.77 -4.84
CA LEU A 213 -8.88 -11.13 -5.30
C LEU A 213 -9.49 -11.41 -6.66
N GLU A 214 -10.61 -10.78 -7.01
CA GLU A 214 -11.23 -10.93 -8.35
C GLU A 214 -10.32 -10.30 -9.41
N VAL A 215 -9.72 -9.15 -9.12
CA VAL A 215 -8.71 -8.53 -10.00
C VAL A 215 -7.47 -9.41 -10.10
N CYS A 216 -6.94 -9.91 -8.99
CA CYS A 216 -5.79 -10.82 -9.01
C CYS A 216 -6.07 -12.06 -9.85
N ASP A 217 -7.21 -12.71 -9.65
CA ASP A 217 -7.58 -13.94 -10.34
C ASP A 217 -7.89 -13.67 -11.83
N SER A 218 -8.50 -12.56 -12.19
CA SER A 218 -8.79 -12.19 -13.59
C SER A 218 -7.53 -11.87 -14.40
N HIS A 219 -6.48 -11.36 -13.76
CA HIS A 219 -5.18 -11.10 -14.38
C HIS A 219 -4.20 -12.28 -14.27
N ALA A 220 -4.57 -13.36 -13.56
CA ALA A 220 -3.76 -14.58 -13.43
C ALA A 220 -3.68 -15.31 -14.78
N SER A 221 -2.68 -15.01 -15.58
CA SER A 221 -2.47 -15.62 -16.89
C SER A 221 -1.17 -16.41 -16.93
N VAL A 222 -1.29 -17.74 -16.82
CA VAL A 222 -0.16 -18.68 -16.95
C VAL A 222 0.49 -18.53 -18.35
N GLU A 223 -0.31 -18.33 -19.39
CA GLU A 223 0.19 -18.20 -20.75
C GLU A 223 1.00 -16.91 -20.93
N LEU A 224 0.48 -15.77 -20.45
CA LEU A 224 1.23 -14.50 -20.48
C LEU A 224 2.51 -14.61 -19.64
N GLY A 225 2.47 -15.26 -18.47
CA GLY A 225 3.64 -15.51 -17.66
C GLY A 225 4.69 -16.38 -18.36
N ARG A 226 4.27 -17.42 -19.08
CA ARG A 226 5.16 -18.25 -19.91
C ARG A 226 5.80 -17.45 -21.05
N GLN A 227 5.01 -16.60 -21.73
CA GLN A 227 5.50 -15.72 -22.77
C GLN A 227 6.54 -14.73 -22.24
N GLN A 228 6.29 -14.13 -21.08
CA GLN A 228 7.25 -13.22 -20.41
C GLN A 228 8.55 -13.93 -20.07
N ARG A 229 8.51 -15.16 -19.54
CA ARG A 229 9.72 -15.97 -19.29
C ARG A 229 10.50 -16.17 -20.59
N THR A 230 9.84 -16.62 -21.65
CA THR A 230 10.46 -16.88 -22.97
C THR A 230 11.10 -15.62 -23.54
N THR A 231 10.38 -14.49 -23.53
CA THR A 231 10.88 -13.19 -24.01
C THR A 231 12.13 -12.73 -23.28
N ASN A 232 12.24 -13.06 -21.98
CA ASN A 232 13.40 -12.70 -21.15
C ASN A 232 14.45 -13.81 -21.04
N GLY A 233 14.38 -14.84 -21.88
CA GLY A 233 15.36 -15.94 -21.92
C GLY A 233 15.37 -16.79 -20.65
N ILE A 234 14.22 -16.94 -19.97
CA ILE A 234 14.06 -17.72 -18.75
C ILE A 234 13.36 -19.03 -19.10
N THR A 235 14.05 -20.14 -18.88
CA THR A 235 13.50 -21.46 -19.17
C THR A 235 12.43 -21.88 -18.13
N PRO A 236 11.51 -22.79 -18.47
CA PRO A 236 10.49 -23.27 -17.53
C PRO A 236 11.07 -23.95 -16.28
N SER A 237 12.27 -24.56 -16.38
CA SER A 237 12.93 -25.26 -15.28
C SER A 237 13.72 -24.34 -14.33
N GLU A 238 13.98 -23.08 -14.72
CA GLU A 238 14.68 -22.14 -13.85
C GLU A 238 13.79 -21.69 -12.68
N PHE A 239 14.37 -21.66 -11.49
CA PHE A 239 13.72 -21.15 -10.28
C PHE A 239 13.60 -19.63 -10.35
N LEU A 240 12.37 -19.12 -10.44
CA LEU A 240 12.10 -17.70 -10.63
C LEU A 240 11.88 -16.99 -9.29
N ILE A 241 12.80 -16.12 -8.93
CA ILE A 241 12.68 -15.19 -7.82
C ILE A 241 12.09 -13.88 -8.37
N LEU A 242 10.98 -13.43 -7.81
CA LEU A 242 10.33 -12.18 -8.19
C LEU A 242 10.44 -11.14 -7.08
N SER A 243 10.71 -9.90 -7.47
CA SER A 243 10.58 -8.72 -6.60
C SER A 243 9.86 -7.61 -7.35
N VAL A 244 8.87 -7.00 -6.71
CA VAL A 244 8.04 -5.95 -7.31
C VAL A 244 8.07 -4.72 -6.41
N GLY A 245 8.35 -3.56 -6.99
CA GLY A 245 8.32 -2.29 -6.25
C GLY A 245 9.13 -1.19 -6.89
N ARG A 246 8.98 0.01 -6.33
CA ARG A 246 9.78 1.16 -6.75
C ARG A 246 11.25 0.94 -6.38
N LEU A 247 12.16 1.20 -7.30
CA LEU A 247 13.61 1.04 -7.09
C LEU A 247 14.17 2.21 -6.28
N ASP A 248 13.80 2.25 -5.00
CA ASP A 248 14.26 3.18 -4.00
C ASP A 248 15.18 2.47 -2.99
N LYS A 249 16.09 3.21 -2.36
CA LYS A 249 17.07 2.67 -1.41
C LYS A 249 16.45 1.92 -0.24
N ASN A 250 15.28 2.38 0.24
CA ASN A 250 14.56 1.74 1.34
C ASN A 250 13.96 0.37 0.98
N LYS A 251 13.89 0.01 -0.30
CA LYS A 251 13.35 -1.30 -0.74
C LYS A 251 14.38 -2.44 -0.63
N GLY A 252 15.66 -2.14 -0.32
CA GLY A 252 16.67 -3.15 0.03
C GLY A 252 17.06 -4.10 -1.11
N PHE A 253 16.80 -3.73 -2.38
CA PHE A 253 17.19 -4.58 -3.52
C PHE A 253 18.70 -4.77 -3.64
N ASP A 254 19.50 -3.85 -3.13
CA ASP A 254 20.94 -3.99 -3.03
C ASP A 254 21.33 -5.06 -1.99
N VAL A 255 20.59 -5.20 -0.89
CA VAL A 255 20.77 -6.27 0.10
C VAL A 255 20.46 -7.63 -0.54
N LEU A 256 19.34 -7.71 -1.30
CA LEU A 256 18.96 -8.93 -2.02
C LEU A 256 20.02 -9.30 -3.08
N ALA A 257 20.50 -8.32 -3.86
CA ALA A 257 21.58 -8.58 -4.84
C ALA A 257 22.82 -9.20 -4.20
N ARG A 258 23.26 -8.70 -3.04
CA ARG A 258 24.38 -9.25 -2.28
C ARG A 258 24.09 -10.66 -1.72
N ALA A 259 22.86 -10.88 -1.23
CA ALA A 259 22.44 -12.20 -0.75
C ALA A 259 22.44 -13.24 -1.88
N LEU A 260 21.91 -12.90 -3.05
CA LEU A 260 21.91 -13.75 -4.24
C LEU A 260 23.32 -14.05 -4.75
N ALA A 261 24.23 -13.08 -4.65
CA ALA A 261 25.65 -13.33 -4.97
C ALA A 261 26.29 -14.34 -4.01
N GLN A 262 25.97 -14.30 -2.70
CA GLN A 262 26.43 -15.33 -1.76
C GLN A 262 25.83 -16.72 -2.05
N VAL A 263 24.56 -16.76 -2.47
CA VAL A 263 23.94 -18.02 -2.91
C VAL A 263 24.68 -18.58 -4.14
N ASN A 264 25.02 -17.74 -5.10
CA ASN A 264 25.73 -18.13 -6.32
C ASN A 264 27.16 -18.62 -6.05
N GLN A 265 27.92 -17.99 -5.13
CA GLN A 265 29.29 -18.35 -4.78
C GLN A 265 29.37 -19.70 -4.05
N SER A 266 28.39 -20.03 -3.23
CA SER A 266 28.33 -21.30 -2.52
C SER A 266 28.16 -22.50 -3.46
N GLN A 267 27.68 -22.28 -4.69
CA GLN A 267 27.54 -23.30 -5.73
C GLN A 267 28.87 -23.61 -6.45
N SER A 268 29.85 -22.69 -6.40
CA SER A 268 31.11 -22.81 -7.15
C SER A 268 32.29 -23.45 -6.40
N GLY A 269 32.13 -23.74 -5.10
CA GLY A 269 33.28 -24.13 -4.23
C GLY A 269 33.10 -25.37 -3.35
N GLN A 270 31.96 -26.03 -3.34
CA GLN A 270 31.75 -27.29 -2.61
C GLN A 270 31.22 -28.35 -3.55
N THR A 271 31.61 -29.63 -3.30
CA THR A 271 31.04 -30.81 -3.97
C THR A 271 29.54 -30.63 -4.03
N PRO A 272 28.88 -30.81 -5.20
CA PRO A 272 27.44 -30.61 -5.32
C PRO A 272 26.73 -31.49 -4.29
N VAL A 273 26.10 -30.89 -3.32
CA VAL A 273 25.06 -31.57 -2.56
C VAL A 273 23.96 -31.83 -3.59
N SER A 274 23.78 -33.11 -3.93
CA SER A 274 22.82 -33.55 -4.94
C SER A 274 21.47 -32.86 -4.75
N GLY A 275 21.08 -31.97 -5.70
CA GLY A 275 19.84 -31.21 -5.69
C GLY A 275 19.98 -29.70 -5.76
N LEU A 276 21.16 -29.07 -5.61
CA LEU A 276 21.33 -27.62 -5.59
C LEU A 276 21.83 -27.02 -6.92
N GLU A 277 21.80 -27.76 -8.02
CA GLU A 277 22.07 -27.22 -9.36
C GLU A 277 20.88 -26.44 -9.94
N GLN A 278 19.96 -25.96 -9.11
CA GLN A 278 18.85 -25.18 -9.64
C GLN A 278 19.35 -23.85 -10.20
N ASN A 279 19.25 -23.72 -11.52
CA ASN A 279 19.41 -22.45 -12.20
C ASN A 279 18.30 -21.51 -11.70
N TRP A 280 18.69 -20.43 -11.04
CA TRP A 280 17.76 -19.42 -10.61
C TRP A 280 17.87 -18.15 -11.46
N ARG A 281 16.76 -17.43 -11.57
CA ARG A 281 16.67 -16.09 -12.15
C ARG A 281 16.01 -15.15 -11.18
N TRP A 282 16.47 -13.92 -11.14
CA TRP A 282 15.86 -12.85 -10.38
C TRP A 282 15.22 -11.82 -11.33
N VAL A 283 13.91 -11.64 -11.23
CA VAL A 283 13.15 -10.64 -11.98
C VAL A 283 12.79 -9.51 -11.03
N VAL A 284 13.14 -8.29 -11.43
CA VAL A 284 12.88 -7.05 -10.71
C VAL A 284 11.92 -6.21 -11.52
N VAL A 285 10.68 -6.10 -11.05
CA VAL A 285 9.63 -5.29 -11.69
C VAL A 285 9.54 -3.95 -11.00
N GLY A 286 9.71 -2.87 -11.75
CA GLY A 286 9.57 -1.51 -11.28
C GLY A 286 10.66 -0.56 -11.76
N GLU A 287 10.48 0.70 -11.46
CA GLU A 287 11.38 1.79 -11.79
C GLU A 287 11.72 2.62 -10.56
N GLY A 288 12.82 3.36 -10.63
CA GLY A 288 13.21 4.26 -9.55
C GLY A 288 14.65 4.77 -9.68
N PRO A 289 15.04 5.69 -8.79
CA PRO A 289 16.34 6.36 -8.85
C PRO A 289 17.52 5.39 -8.68
N GLU A 290 17.33 4.24 -7.98
CA GLU A 290 18.38 3.26 -7.73
C GLU A 290 18.62 2.30 -8.92
N HIS A 291 17.85 2.36 -10.00
CA HIS A 291 17.96 1.43 -11.14
C HIS A 291 19.41 1.31 -11.66
N ARG A 292 20.05 2.44 -11.98
CA ARG A 292 21.43 2.44 -12.54
C ARG A 292 22.44 1.87 -11.55
N ALA A 293 22.27 2.18 -10.26
CA ALA A 293 23.15 1.66 -9.19
C ALA A 293 22.99 0.15 -9.02
N LEU A 294 21.74 -0.35 -9.08
CA LEU A 294 21.44 -1.79 -9.00
C LEU A 294 22.01 -2.57 -10.20
N VAL A 295 21.84 -2.07 -11.43
CA VAL A 295 22.43 -2.70 -12.64
C VAL A 295 23.94 -2.79 -12.50
N LYS A 296 24.60 -1.71 -12.08
CA LYS A 296 26.05 -1.75 -11.82
C LYS A 296 26.42 -2.76 -10.75
N LEU A 297 25.68 -2.82 -9.64
CA LEU A 297 25.93 -3.70 -8.51
C LEU A 297 25.81 -5.18 -8.91
N VAL A 298 24.73 -5.60 -9.61
CA VAL A 298 24.55 -7.01 -10.01
C VAL A 298 25.64 -7.47 -10.97
N ASN A 299 26.14 -6.58 -11.86
CA ASN A 299 27.27 -6.89 -12.74
C ASN A 299 28.58 -7.04 -11.94
N GLN A 300 28.85 -6.16 -10.99
CA GLN A 300 30.01 -6.25 -10.10
C GLN A 300 30.02 -7.52 -9.25
N LEU A 301 28.82 -7.99 -8.87
CA LEU A 301 28.62 -9.21 -8.09
C LEU A 301 28.60 -10.50 -8.93
N GLY A 302 28.73 -10.39 -10.25
CA GLY A 302 28.74 -11.55 -11.17
C GLY A 302 27.37 -12.23 -11.33
N ILE A 303 26.27 -11.56 -10.97
CA ILE A 303 24.90 -12.08 -11.13
C ILE A 303 24.07 -11.31 -12.18
N GLY A 304 24.71 -10.43 -12.97
CA GLY A 304 24.05 -9.65 -14.00
C GLY A 304 23.34 -10.53 -15.03
N GLY A 305 23.94 -11.61 -15.48
CA GLY A 305 23.34 -12.56 -16.42
C GLY A 305 22.17 -13.38 -15.85
N ARG A 306 21.97 -13.35 -14.52
CA ARG A 306 20.85 -14.00 -13.82
C ARG A 306 19.76 -13.02 -13.40
N THR A 307 19.94 -11.70 -13.63
CA THR A 307 19.01 -10.65 -13.19
C THR A 307 18.35 -9.98 -14.38
N VAL A 308 17.04 -9.87 -14.34
CA VAL A 308 16.22 -9.19 -15.34
C VAL A 308 15.55 -7.96 -14.70
N PHE A 309 15.77 -6.79 -15.26
CA PHE A 309 15.07 -5.56 -14.89
C PHE A 309 14.02 -5.24 -15.96
N THR A 310 12.75 -5.38 -15.64
CA THR A 310 11.66 -5.19 -16.62
C THR A 310 11.25 -3.73 -16.79
N GLY A 311 11.65 -2.86 -15.85
CA GLY A 311 11.06 -1.52 -15.75
C GLY A 311 9.62 -1.59 -15.22
N ARG A 312 8.86 -0.54 -15.51
CA ARG A 312 7.45 -0.46 -15.17
C ARG A 312 6.61 -1.26 -16.16
N LEU A 313 5.69 -2.05 -15.66
CA LEU A 313 4.80 -2.91 -16.42
C LEU A 313 3.32 -2.50 -16.23
N SER A 314 2.45 -3.01 -17.08
CA SER A 314 1.00 -2.99 -16.88
C SER A 314 0.60 -3.90 -15.70
N ASP A 315 -0.60 -3.71 -15.13
CA ASP A 315 -1.07 -4.55 -14.05
C ASP A 315 -1.19 -6.03 -14.49
N ALA A 316 -1.70 -6.29 -15.69
CA ALA A 316 -1.77 -7.64 -16.25
C ALA A 316 -0.39 -8.32 -16.36
N ASP A 317 0.63 -7.57 -16.81
CA ASP A 317 1.99 -8.10 -16.90
C ASP A 317 2.59 -8.37 -15.51
N VAL A 318 2.35 -7.51 -14.53
CA VAL A 318 2.81 -7.72 -13.14
C VAL A 318 2.17 -8.98 -12.56
N HIS A 319 0.85 -9.16 -12.73
CA HIS A 319 0.14 -10.34 -12.25
C HIS A 319 0.60 -11.62 -12.96
N ALA A 320 0.93 -11.55 -14.25
CA ALA A 320 1.52 -12.66 -14.97
C ALA A 320 2.91 -13.06 -14.44
N TRP A 321 3.73 -12.09 -13.99
CA TRP A 321 4.99 -12.39 -13.31
C TRP A 321 4.77 -13.07 -11.96
N TYR A 322 3.79 -12.62 -11.16
CA TYR A 322 3.43 -13.33 -9.93
C TYR A 322 3.00 -14.77 -10.24
N GLU A 323 2.20 -15.00 -11.29
CA GLU A 323 1.68 -16.32 -11.64
C GLU A 323 2.79 -17.31 -12.03
N THR A 324 3.90 -16.85 -12.58
CA THR A 324 5.02 -17.70 -13.01
C THR A 324 6.20 -17.75 -12.02
N ALA A 325 6.17 -16.96 -10.94
CA ALA A 325 7.23 -16.94 -9.95
C ALA A 325 7.25 -18.21 -9.09
N SER A 326 8.44 -18.67 -8.69
CA SER A 326 8.61 -19.73 -7.71
C SER A 326 8.60 -19.18 -6.29
N LEU A 327 9.12 -17.96 -6.11
CA LEU A 327 9.31 -17.30 -4.82
C LEU A 327 9.20 -15.78 -4.98
N PHE A 328 8.52 -15.12 -4.08
CA PHE A 328 8.51 -13.66 -3.99
C PHE A 328 9.41 -13.20 -2.84
N ILE A 329 10.29 -12.21 -3.10
CA ILE A 329 11.16 -11.64 -2.06
C ILE A 329 10.93 -10.14 -1.94
N HIS A 330 10.60 -9.70 -0.73
CA HIS A 330 10.41 -8.29 -0.37
C HIS A 330 11.43 -7.85 0.69
N PRO A 331 12.67 -7.47 0.30
CA PRO A 331 13.80 -7.26 1.20
C PRO A 331 13.84 -5.86 1.81
N THR A 332 12.69 -5.23 1.96
CA THR A 332 12.57 -3.81 2.29
C THR A 332 13.19 -3.47 3.66
N LEU A 333 13.82 -2.30 3.75
CA LEU A 333 14.36 -1.76 5.00
C LEU A 333 13.34 -0.91 5.76
N TYR A 334 12.31 -0.49 5.07
CA TYR A 334 11.19 0.28 5.60
C TYR A 334 9.94 0.03 4.75
N GLU A 335 8.85 -0.32 5.40
CA GLU A 335 7.55 -0.52 4.76
C GLU A 335 6.43 -0.06 5.69
N GLY A 336 5.38 0.50 5.13
CA GLY A 336 4.11 0.66 5.83
C GLY A 336 3.33 -0.65 5.73
N SER A 337 2.51 -0.76 4.68
CA SER A 337 1.70 -1.95 4.44
C SER A 337 1.82 -2.35 2.97
N SER A 338 2.63 -3.38 2.69
CA SER A 338 2.98 -3.84 1.34
C SER A 338 1.79 -4.49 0.64
N LEU A 339 1.30 -3.88 -0.44
CA LEU A 339 0.35 -4.50 -1.35
C LEU A 339 1.04 -5.58 -2.22
N ALA A 340 2.27 -5.34 -2.66
CA ALA A 340 3.01 -6.31 -3.47
C ALA A 340 3.19 -7.67 -2.78
N THR A 341 3.35 -7.67 -1.44
CA THR A 341 3.39 -8.91 -0.65
C THR A 341 2.03 -9.62 -0.66
N LEU A 342 0.94 -8.87 -0.50
CA LEU A 342 -0.41 -9.43 -0.53
C LEU A 342 -0.77 -9.95 -1.94
N GLU A 343 -0.36 -9.25 -2.99
CA GLU A 343 -0.51 -9.68 -4.39
C GLU A 343 0.24 -11.00 -4.64
N ALA A 344 1.49 -11.12 -4.17
CA ALA A 344 2.25 -12.37 -4.28
C ALA A 344 1.55 -13.54 -3.57
N MET A 345 1.07 -13.31 -2.34
CA MET A 345 0.31 -14.30 -1.57
C MET A 345 -1.02 -14.64 -2.25
N ALA A 346 -1.72 -13.67 -2.84
CA ALA A 346 -2.94 -13.88 -3.62
C ALA A 346 -2.68 -14.83 -4.82
N HIS A 347 -1.51 -14.71 -5.45
CA HIS A 347 -1.06 -15.62 -6.51
C HIS A 347 -0.42 -16.93 -5.99
N ARG A 348 -0.62 -17.28 -4.74
CA ARG A 348 -0.09 -18.50 -4.13
C ARG A 348 1.44 -18.58 -4.20
N ARG A 349 2.14 -17.44 -4.11
CA ARG A 349 3.60 -17.43 -4.06
C ARG A 349 4.05 -17.40 -2.60
N PRO A 350 4.96 -18.30 -2.20
CA PRO A 350 5.60 -18.18 -0.89
C PRO A 350 6.43 -16.91 -0.84
N VAL A 351 6.55 -16.33 0.35
CA VAL A 351 7.14 -15.01 0.53
C VAL A 351 8.35 -15.07 1.46
N ILE A 352 9.47 -14.46 1.05
CA ILE A 352 10.51 -14.02 1.99
C ILE A 352 10.36 -12.52 2.17
N ALA A 353 10.13 -12.08 3.40
CA ALA A 353 10.01 -10.67 3.74
C ALA A 353 10.88 -10.31 4.95
N THR A 354 11.13 -9.03 5.13
CA THR A 354 11.85 -8.53 6.31
C THR A 354 10.88 -8.25 7.46
N MET A 355 11.38 -8.28 8.70
CA MET A 355 10.61 -7.99 9.92
C MET A 355 10.42 -6.48 10.13
N VAL A 356 9.79 -5.79 9.14
CA VAL A 356 9.53 -4.34 9.22
C VAL A 356 8.07 -4.02 8.90
N GLY A 357 7.56 -2.96 9.53
CA GLY A 357 6.20 -2.46 9.30
C GLY A 357 5.15 -3.56 9.46
N GLY A 358 4.18 -3.58 8.56
CA GLY A 358 3.10 -4.57 8.55
C GLY A 358 3.43 -5.91 7.92
N LEU A 359 4.68 -6.22 7.57
CA LEU A 359 5.05 -7.51 6.98
C LEU A 359 4.89 -8.69 7.95
N PRO A 360 5.25 -8.56 9.26
CA PRO A 360 4.99 -9.60 10.26
C PRO A 360 3.50 -9.92 10.50
N ASP A 361 2.61 -8.98 10.20
CA ASP A 361 1.15 -9.23 10.28
C ASP A 361 0.62 -10.06 9.09
N LYS A 362 1.38 -10.17 8.00
CA LYS A 362 0.98 -10.81 6.74
C LYS A 362 1.62 -12.18 6.54
N VAL A 363 2.92 -12.28 6.82
CA VAL A 363 3.70 -13.50 6.57
C VAL A 363 3.84 -14.29 7.85
N GLU A 364 3.28 -15.51 7.87
CA GLU A 364 3.42 -16.46 8.97
C GLU A 364 4.67 -17.34 8.73
N PRO A 365 5.74 -17.19 9.57
CA PRO A 365 7.00 -17.93 9.37
C PRO A 365 6.81 -19.43 9.39
N GLY A 366 7.36 -20.13 8.38
CA GLY A 366 7.24 -21.57 8.23
C GLY A 366 5.90 -22.08 7.69
N VAL A 367 4.87 -21.20 7.59
CA VAL A 367 3.54 -21.50 7.08
C VAL A 367 3.32 -20.91 5.70
N SER A 368 3.44 -19.59 5.53
CA SER A 368 3.25 -18.90 4.25
C SER A 368 4.55 -18.34 3.67
N GLY A 369 5.66 -18.42 4.42
CA GLY A 369 6.93 -17.89 4.01
C GLY A 369 7.94 -17.78 5.15
N TRP A 370 8.85 -16.81 5.02
CA TRP A 370 9.90 -16.53 5.99
C TRP A 370 9.98 -15.03 6.30
N LEU A 371 10.37 -14.74 7.54
CA LEU A 371 10.72 -13.40 7.98
C LEU A 371 12.21 -13.33 8.34
N VAL A 372 12.89 -12.30 7.84
CA VAL A 372 14.32 -12.08 8.08
C VAL A 372 14.59 -10.69 8.65
N GLU A 373 15.72 -10.53 9.35
CA GLU A 373 16.16 -9.22 9.82
C GLU A 373 16.44 -8.27 8.65
N PRO A 374 15.94 -7.02 8.69
CA PRO A 374 16.18 -6.03 7.65
C PRO A 374 17.67 -5.73 7.50
N GLY A 375 18.16 -5.67 6.25
CA GLY A 375 19.56 -5.38 5.93
C GLY A 375 20.53 -6.53 6.13
N SER A 376 20.10 -7.69 6.65
CA SER A 376 20.96 -8.85 6.87
C SER A 376 21.14 -9.67 5.59
N VAL A 377 22.25 -9.43 4.87
CA VAL A 377 22.63 -10.18 3.67
C VAL A 377 22.76 -11.67 3.96
N THR A 378 23.43 -12.04 5.07
CA THR A 378 23.69 -13.43 5.43
C THR A 378 22.43 -14.18 5.79
N ALA A 379 21.53 -13.59 6.60
CA ALA A 379 20.24 -14.21 6.94
C ALA A 379 19.38 -14.41 5.70
N LEU A 380 19.30 -13.39 4.84
CA LEU A 380 18.55 -13.47 3.59
C LEU A 380 19.11 -14.57 2.66
N ALA A 381 20.45 -14.66 2.50
CA ALA A 381 21.07 -15.69 1.69
C ALA A 381 20.81 -17.11 2.25
N ALA A 382 20.82 -17.27 3.57
CA ALA A 382 20.52 -18.56 4.20
C ALA A 382 19.08 -19.02 3.91
N VAL A 383 18.11 -18.13 4.07
CA VAL A 383 16.70 -18.44 3.82
C VAL A 383 16.41 -18.66 2.32
N ILE A 384 17.09 -17.93 1.42
CA ILE A 384 16.98 -18.18 -0.03
C ILE A 384 17.48 -19.58 -0.38
N ARG A 385 18.63 -20.02 0.19
CA ARG A 385 19.13 -21.38 -0.02
C ARG A 385 18.16 -22.45 0.49
N ASP A 386 17.60 -22.22 1.67
CA ASP A 386 16.59 -23.12 2.24
C ASP A 386 15.36 -23.24 1.32
N ALA A 387 14.83 -22.12 0.84
CA ALA A 387 13.69 -22.10 -0.08
C ALA A 387 13.98 -22.81 -1.41
N ILE A 388 15.15 -22.60 -2.00
CA ILE A 388 15.58 -23.28 -3.24
C ILE A 388 15.71 -24.78 -3.02
N GLY A 389 16.20 -25.21 -1.85
CA GLY A 389 16.39 -26.63 -1.50
C GLY A 389 15.10 -27.38 -1.15
N GLN A 390 14.00 -26.66 -0.90
CA GLN A 390 12.72 -27.25 -0.43
C GLN A 390 11.54 -26.93 -1.36
N THR A 391 11.73 -27.06 -2.66
CA THR A 391 10.72 -26.69 -3.67
C THR A 391 9.36 -27.34 -3.48
N GLU A 392 9.30 -28.57 -2.95
CA GLU A 392 8.04 -29.27 -2.67
C GLU A 392 7.17 -28.56 -1.63
N ARG A 393 7.79 -27.84 -0.66
CA ARG A 393 7.07 -27.08 0.37
C ARG A 393 6.51 -25.75 -0.16
N LEU A 394 7.09 -25.22 -1.22
CA LEU A 394 6.71 -23.89 -1.72
C LEU A 394 5.24 -23.82 -2.16
N ALA A 395 4.75 -24.88 -2.79
CA ALA A 395 3.34 -24.94 -3.22
C ALA A 395 2.37 -24.89 -2.02
N THR A 396 2.67 -25.66 -0.97
CA THR A 396 1.88 -25.65 0.28
C THR A 396 1.94 -24.30 0.99
N MET A 397 3.14 -23.72 1.08
CA MET A 397 3.32 -22.39 1.66
C MET A 397 2.58 -21.30 0.88
N GLY A 398 2.63 -21.37 -0.45
CA GLY A 398 1.91 -20.45 -1.30
C GLY A 398 0.40 -20.55 -1.11
N GLN A 399 -0.14 -21.77 -1.01
CA GLN A 399 -1.55 -22.00 -0.74
C GLN A 399 -1.96 -21.47 0.65
N ALA A 400 -1.14 -21.66 1.67
CA ALA A 400 -1.37 -21.09 3.00
C ALA A 400 -1.37 -19.55 2.94
N GLY A 401 -0.44 -18.96 2.17
CA GLY A 401 -0.41 -17.52 1.93
C GLY A 401 -1.71 -17.00 1.32
N ARG A 402 -2.25 -17.67 0.30
CA ARG A 402 -3.54 -17.31 -0.31
C ARG A 402 -4.68 -17.38 0.71
N SER A 403 -4.74 -18.43 1.53
CA SER A 403 -5.77 -18.58 2.56
C SER A 403 -5.71 -17.46 3.61
N ILE A 404 -4.51 -16.99 3.98
CA ILE A 404 -4.34 -15.83 4.86
C ILE A 404 -4.92 -14.57 4.20
N VAL A 405 -4.64 -14.34 2.92
CA VAL A 405 -5.17 -13.17 2.19
C VAL A 405 -6.69 -13.21 2.11
N GLU A 406 -7.27 -14.36 1.77
CA GLU A 406 -8.73 -14.55 1.72
C GLU A 406 -9.40 -14.24 3.06
N ARG A 407 -8.82 -14.73 4.15
CA ARG A 407 -9.34 -14.57 5.50
C ARG A 407 -9.24 -13.14 6.02
N ASP A 408 -8.08 -12.48 5.84
CA ASP A 408 -7.73 -11.27 6.60
C ASP A 408 -7.49 -10.02 5.72
N PHE A 409 -7.09 -10.20 4.46
CA PHE A 409 -6.58 -9.11 3.61
C PHE A 409 -7.30 -8.97 2.26
N SER A 410 -8.41 -9.67 2.05
CA SER A 410 -9.26 -9.45 0.87
C SER A 410 -10.17 -8.24 1.10
N TRP A 411 -10.47 -7.49 0.03
CA TRP A 411 -11.45 -6.41 0.12
C TRP A 411 -12.81 -6.89 0.62
N ASN A 412 -13.23 -8.11 0.27
CA ASN A 412 -14.48 -8.69 0.76
C ASN A 412 -14.53 -8.84 2.30
N THR A 413 -13.38 -9.05 2.95
CA THR A 413 -13.27 -9.12 4.41
C THR A 413 -13.06 -7.74 5.03
N VAL A 414 -12.13 -6.96 4.47
CA VAL A 414 -11.74 -5.67 5.03
C VAL A 414 -12.87 -4.65 4.95
N ILE A 415 -13.66 -4.65 3.87
CA ILE A 415 -14.82 -3.73 3.75
C ILE A 415 -15.89 -4.02 4.81
N LYS A 416 -16.13 -5.28 5.15
CA LYS A 416 -17.07 -5.65 6.21
C LYS A 416 -16.61 -5.13 7.57
N HIS A 417 -15.31 -5.28 7.86
CA HIS A 417 -14.71 -4.75 9.08
C HIS A 417 -14.82 -3.22 9.12
N LEU A 418 -14.48 -2.54 8.05
CA LEU A 418 -14.57 -1.08 7.97
C LEU A 418 -16.00 -0.57 8.13
N LEU A 419 -16.97 -1.22 7.50
CA LEU A 419 -18.40 -0.88 7.66
C LEU A 419 -18.90 -1.15 9.09
N ALA A 420 -18.37 -2.14 9.79
CA ALA A 420 -18.68 -2.36 11.21
C ALA A 420 -18.15 -1.22 12.07
N VAL A 421 -16.92 -0.76 11.84
CA VAL A 421 -16.34 0.43 12.51
C VAL A 421 -17.22 1.67 12.26
N TYR A 422 -17.66 1.91 11.04
CA TYR A 422 -18.53 3.05 10.72
C TYR A 422 -19.86 2.98 11.47
N ARG A 423 -20.52 1.82 11.49
CA ARG A 423 -21.80 1.64 12.20
C ARG A 423 -21.65 1.84 13.71
N GLU A 424 -20.57 1.34 14.30
CA GLU A 424 -20.30 1.56 15.72
C GLU A 424 -20.15 3.05 16.05
N LEU A 425 -19.45 3.81 15.21
CA LEU A 425 -19.29 5.26 15.41
C LEU A 425 -20.60 6.01 15.28
N LEU A 426 -21.47 5.60 14.37
CA LEU A 426 -22.79 6.21 14.20
C LEU A 426 -23.68 5.96 15.42
N LEU A 427 -23.73 4.74 15.92
CA LEU A 427 -24.47 4.38 17.13
C LEU A 427 -23.99 5.20 18.35
N ARG A 428 -22.66 5.37 18.50
CA ARG A 428 -22.10 6.21 19.57
C ARG A 428 -22.49 7.69 19.43
N ALA A 429 -22.56 8.21 18.20
CA ALA A 429 -22.94 9.59 17.94
C ALA A 429 -24.44 9.84 18.25
N GLU A 430 -25.30 8.88 17.97
CA GLU A 430 -26.73 8.92 18.30
C GLU A 430 -26.95 8.92 19.82
N THR A 431 -26.29 8.03 20.56
CA THR A 431 -26.42 7.93 22.04
C THR A 431 -25.93 9.19 22.78
N LEU A 432 -24.96 9.92 22.21
CA LEU A 432 -24.50 11.20 22.74
C LEU A 432 -25.40 12.37 22.36
N GLY A 433 -26.36 12.16 21.47
CA GLY A 433 -27.32 13.14 20.98
C GLY A 433 -28.61 13.19 21.79
N ASP A 434 -28.90 12.12 22.53
CA ASP A 434 -30.13 11.97 23.34
C ASP A 434 -29.96 12.41 24.81
N VAL A 435 -28.79 12.96 25.18
CA VAL A 435 -28.47 13.53 26.49
C VAL A 435 -28.27 15.05 26.35
#